data_644905a1e8b1d42712bc9552766ee5b6
#
_entry.id   644905a1e8b1d42712bc9552766ee5b6
#
_cell.length_a   1.000
_cell.length_b   1.000
_cell.length_c   1.000
_cell.angle_alpha   90.00
_cell.angle_beta   90.00
_cell.angle_gamma   90.00
#
_symmetry.space_group_name_H-M   'P 1'
#
loop_
_entity.id
_entity.type
_entity.pdbx_description
1 polymer ?
#
loop_
_entity_poly.entity_id
_entity_poly.type
_entity_poly.pdbx_seq_one_letter_code
_entity_poly.pdbx_strand_id
1 'polypeptide(L)'
;MSEKKLQDKIVLITGTSPNIGGGIAEGLAEVGAKVVCVDIHPENANQCAAAIVKRGGQAIGEVCDVTNEEQVKTTVERAKSAYGGVDILVNSAVIFNQKGVLDMSLAEWTRQTSIILTGTFLFTKYVAQQMIDQKRQGNIINIISTAGHQGQPRNVGYCTGKSGLLNFTRSVAMELVDYGIRVNSLTPTATDPNEGIERAERWGQPIRNAQQLRNVFEPFRKGAPLRKLPSPRHYAKAIAFLASDDAEMITGMDLRVDAGTIARYWAWTPEN
;
A
#
# COMPACT_ATOMS: atom_id res chain seq x y z
N MET A 1 -22.26 -10.08 12.08
CA MET A 1 -21.84 -8.87 11.31
C MET A 1 -20.46 -8.53 11.78
N SER A 2 -19.45 -8.47 10.93
CA SER A 2 -18.11 -8.04 11.36
C SER A 2 -18.20 -6.59 11.82
N GLU A 3 -17.65 -6.31 13.00
CA GLU A 3 -17.53 -4.98 13.53
C GLU A 3 -16.87 -4.05 12.50
N LYS A 4 -17.53 -2.95 12.14
CA LYS A 4 -17.01 -2.01 11.15
C LYS A 4 -15.92 -1.14 11.79
N LYS A 5 -14.73 -1.72 11.95
CA LYS A 5 -13.58 -1.11 12.66
C LYS A 5 -13.17 0.28 12.18
N LEU A 6 -13.48 0.63 10.93
CA LEU A 6 -13.15 1.92 10.34
C LEU A 6 -14.39 2.70 9.91
N GLN A 7 -15.50 2.55 10.67
CA GLN A 7 -16.76 3.22 10.34
C GLN A 7 -16.55 4.73 10.19
N ASP A 8 -16.91 5.27 9.04
CA ASP A 8 -16.79 6.67 8.63
C ASP A 8 -15.37 7.27 8.60
N LYS A 9 -14.32 6.50 8.87
CA LYS A 9 -12.94 6.95 8.69
C LYS A 9 -12.65 7.19 7.21
N ILE A 10 -11.91 8.24 6.92
CA ILE A 10 -11.54 8.63 5.56
C ILE A 10 -10.15 8.11 5.26
N VAL A 11 -10.05 7.21 4.29
CA VAL A 11 -8.80 6.60 3.84
C VAL A 11 -8.39 7.18 2.49
N LEU A 12 -7.18 7.71 2.38
CA LEU A 12 -6.54 7.99 1.11
C LEU A 12 -5.49 6.91 0.84
N ILE A 13 -5.60 6.25 -0.31
CA ILE A 13 -4.65 5.20 -0.71
C ILE A 13 -4.08 5.49 -2.09
N THR A 14 -2.75 5.42 -2.24
CA THR A 14 -2.04 5.63 -3.49
C THR A 14 -1.72 4.30 -4.19
N GLY A 15 -1.76 4.27 -5.53
CA GLY A 15 -1.46 3.09 -6.33
C GLY A 15 -2.59 2.05 -6.32
N THR A 16 -3.82 2.47 -6.65
CA THR A 16 -5.04 1.64 -6.61
C THR A 16 -5.27 0.79 -7.85
N SER A 17 -4.21 0.24 -8.42
CA SER A 17 -4.33 -0.78 -9.48
C SER A 17 -5.10 -2.03 -9.01
N PRO A 18 -5.59 -2.89 -9.93
CA PRO A 18 -6.34 -4.09 -9.55
C PRO A 18 -5.58 -5.11 -8.68
N ASN A 19 -4.33 -4.88 -8.40
CA ASN A 19 -3.49 -5.74 -7.57
C ASN A 19 -3.61 -5.40 -6.08
N ILE A 20 -2.49 -5.12 -5.39
CA ILE A 20 -2.43 -4.94 -3.93
C ILE A 20 -3.24 -3.71 -3.50
N GLY A 21 -2.98 -2.54 -4.10
CA GLY A 21 -3.61 -1.29 -3.65
C GLY A 21 -5.13 -1.28 -3.81
N GLY A 22 -5.64 -1.71 -4.97
CA GLY A 22 -7.09 -1.82 -5.18
C GLY A 22 -7.75 -2.84 -4.25
N GLY A 23 -7.06 -3.95 -3.94
CA GLY A 23 -7.60 -4.93 -2.99
C GLY A 23 -7.59 -4.44 -1.54
N ILE A 24 -6.59 -3.65 -1.15
CA ILE A 24 -6.58 -2.97 0.14
C ILE A 24 -7.75 -1.96 0.20
N ALA A 25 -7.92 -1.14 -0.84
CA ALA A 25 -8.98 -0.15 -0.91
C ALA A 25 -10.38 -0.77 -0.76
N GLU A 26 -10.70 -1.83 -1.54
CA GLU A 26 -11.95 -2.58 -1.41
C GLU A 26 -12.11 -3.14 0.01
N GLY A 27 -11.07 -3.75 0.59
CA GLY A 27 -11.13 -4.36 1.92
C GLY A 27 -11.29 -3.35 3.06
N LEU A 28 -10.74 -2.13 2.94
CA LEU A 28 -10.94 -1.07 3.93
C LEU A 28 -12.35 -0.48 3.83
N ALA A 29 -12.91 -0.36 2.62
CA ALA A 29 -14.30 0.02 2.43
C ALA A 29 -15.29 -1.00 3.02
N GLU A 30 -15.00 -2.31 2.94
CA GLU A 30 -15.82 -3.37 3.55
C GLU A 30 -15.93 -3.24 5.08
N VAL A 31 -14.94 -2.65 5.74
CA VAL A 31 -14.95 -2.40 7.19
C VAL A 31 -15.39 -0.96 7.55
N GLY A 32 -16.03 -0.25 6.61
CA GLY A 32 -16.74 1.00 6.85
C GLY A 32 -16.02 2.28 6.46
N ALA A 33 -14.82 2.20 5.88
CA ALA A 33 -14.09 3.39 5.45
C ALA A 33 -14.70 4.05 4.20
N LYS A 34 -14.58 5.39 4.12
CA LYS A 34 -14.74 6.17 2.89
C LYS A 34 -13.37 6.25 2.23
N VAL A 35 -13.28 5.96 0.93
CA VAL A 35 -11.97 5.77 0.28
C VAL A 35 -11.73 6.77 -0.83
N VAL A 36 -10.57 7.43 -0.80
CA VAL A 36 -10.02 8.19 -1.91
C VAL A 36 -8.99 7.30 -2.62
N CYS A 37 -9.36 6.82 -3.80
CA CYS A 37 -8.56 5.92 -4.62
C CYS A 37 -7.66 6.75 -5.54
N VAL A 38 -6.35 6.72 -5.32
CA VAL A 38 -5.39 7.52 -6.08
C VAL A 38 -4.51 6.66 -6.97
N ASP A 39 -4.45 6.96 -8.26
CA ASP A 39 -3.55 6.28 -9.21
C ASP A 39 -3.14 7.27 -10.32
N ILE A 40 -1.99 7.01 -10.95
CA ILE A 40 -1.56 7.79 -12.12
C ILE A 40 -2.41 7.45 -13.36
N HIS A 41 -2.98 6.25 -13.40
CA HIS A 41 -3.86 5.78 -14.46
C HIS A 41 -5.32 6.06 -14.09
N PRO A 42 -6.03 6.90 -14.86
CA PRO A 42 -7.45 7.22 -14.59
C PRO A 42 -8.34 5.98 -14.46
N GLU A 43 -8.07 4.96 -15.27
CA GLU A 43 -8.82 3.71 -15.26
C GLU A 43 -8.72 3.02 -13.89
N ASN A 44 -7.53 2.97 -13.30
CA ASN A 44 -7.32 2.33 -12.00
C ASN A 44 -8.06 3.08 -10.88
N ALA A 45 -7.86 4.40 -10.80
CA ALA A 45 -8.50 5.23 -9.77
C ALA A 45 -10.03 5.14 -9.86
N ASN A 46 -10.58 5.32 -11.06
CA ASN A 46 -12.03 5.36 -11.27
C ASN A 46 -12.68 3.98 -11.10
N GLN A 47 -12.08 2.91 -11.62
CA GLN A 47 -12.63 1.56 -11.48
C GLN A 47 -12.55 1.05 -10.04
N CYS A 48 -11.50 1.39 -9.31
CA CYS A 48 -11.41 1.10 -7.89
C CYS A 48 -12.56 1.76 -7.11
N ALA A 49 -12.77 3.05 -7.31
CA ALA A 49 -13.85 3.78 -6.66
C ALA A 49 -15.24 3.24 -7.08
N ALA A 50 -15.47 3.00 -8.37
CA ALA A 50 -16.71 2.45 -8.87
C ALA A 50 -17.02 1.06 -8.30
N ALA A 51 -16.00 0.19 -8.16
CA ALA A 51 -16.17 -1.13 -7.59
C ALA A 51 -16.58 -1.07 -6.10
N ILE A 52 -16.04 -0.12 -5.34
CA ILE A 52 -16.43 0.12 -3.94
C ILE A 52 -17.86 0.62 -3.86
N VAL A 53 -18.23 1.62 -4.68
CA VAL A 53 -19.59 2.18 -4.72
C VAL A 53 -20.62 1.13 -5.12
N LYS A 54 -20.32 0.30 -6.12
CA LYS A 54 -21.18 -0.81 -6.55
C LYS A 54 -21.49 -1.81 -5.43
N ARG A 55 -20.63 -1.93 -4.42
CA ARG A 55 -20.82 -2.78 -3.24
C ARG A 55 -21.46 -2.05 -2.06
N GLY A 56 -21.93 -0.81 -2.26
CA GLY A 56 -22.57 -0.01 -1.23
C GLY A 56 -21.61 0.76 -0.31
N GLY A 57 -20.31 0.81 -0.63
CA GLY A 57 -19.33 1.65 0.03
C GLY A 57 -19.33 3.09 -0.51
N GLN A 58 -18.47 3.93 0.05
CA GLN A 58 -18.26 5.30 -0.42
C GLN A 58 -16.82 5.46 -0.92
N ALA A 59 -16.64 5.90 -2.15
CA ALA A 59 -15.33 6.15 -2.70
C ALA A 59 -15.35 7.20 -3.83
N ILE A 60 -14.22 7.89 -4.01
CA ILE A 60 -13.91 8.72 -5.17
C ILE A 60 -12.57 8.29 -5.78
N GLY A 61 -12.43 8.47 -7.10
CA GLY A 61 -11.17 8.26 -7.82
C GLY A 61 -10.48 9.59 -8.10
N GLU A 62 -9.17 9.65 -7.85
CA GLU A 62 -8.33 10.82 -8.11
C GLU A 62 -7.10 10.43 -8.92
N VAL A 63 -6.85 11.16 -10.01
CA VAL A 63 -5.69 10.94 -10.87
C VAL A 63 -4.53 11.80 -10.38
N CYS A 64 -3.41 11.14 -10.00
CA CYS A 64 -2.27 11.85 -9.46
C CYS A 64 -0.96 11.10 -9.75
N ASP A 65 0.02 11.81 -10.30
CA ASP A 65 1.41 11.40 -10.22
C ASP A 65 1.93 11.76 -8.83
N VAL A 66 2.24 10.74 -8.03
CA VAL A 66 2.72 10.91 -6.65
C VAL A 66 4.03 11.69 -6.54
N THR A 67 4.78 11.82 -7.64
CA THR A 67 6.03 12.60 -7.70
C THR A 67 5.81 14.08 -8.04
N ASN A 68 4.59 14.46 -8.40
CA ASN A 68 4.23 15.83 -8.69
C ASN A 68 3.59 16.51 -7.47
N GLU A 69 4.34 17.41 -6.85
CA GLU A 69 3.93 18.07 -5.60
C GLU A 69 2.59 18.81 -5.70
N GLU A 70 2.32 19.50 -6.81
CA GLU A 70 1.07 20.25 -6.99
C GLU A 70 -0.14 19.32 -7.18
N GLN A 71 0.04 18.19 -7.87
CA GLN A 71 -1.03 17.19 -7.98
C GLN A 71 -1.31 16.56 -6.63
N VAL A 72 -0.29 16.28 -5.81
CA VAL A 72 -0.45 15.75 -4.45
C VAL A 72 -1.26 16.73 -3.59
N LYS A 73 -0.89 18.01 -3.56
CA LYS A 73 -1.65 19.05 -2.84
C LYS A 73 -3.11 19.07 -3.28
N THR A 74 -3.34 19.11 -4.59
CA THR A 74 -4.68 19.12 -5.17
C THR A 74 -5.48 17.89 -4.73
N THR A 75 -4.86 16.70 -4.74
CA THR A 75 -5.52 15.45 -4.32
C THR A 75 -5.92 15.49 -2.84
N VAL A 76 -5.06 16.00 -1.96
CA VAL A 76 -5.38 16.14 -0.53
C VAL A 76 -6.52 17.14 -0.31
N GLU A 77 -6.53 18.27 -1.00
CA GLU A 77 -7.64 19.24 -0.93
C GLU A 77 -8.96 18.68 -1.50
N ARG A 78 -8.91 17.82 -2.52
CA ARG A 78 -10.10 17.12 -3.02
C ARG A 78 -10.64 16.12 -2.03
N ALA A 79 -9.77 15.36 -1.34
CA ALA A 79 -10.19 14.48 -0.25
C ALA A 79 -10.89 15.27 0.89
N LYS A 80 -10.33 16.44 1.24
CA LYS A 80 -10.91 17.36 2.22
C LYS A 80 -12.27 17.89 1.78
N SER A 81 -12.39 18.28 0.51
CA SER A 81 -13.64 18.80 -0.05
C SER A 81 -14.74 17.75 -0.11
N ALA A 82 -14.39 16.50 -0.47
CA ALA A 82 -15.34 15.40 -0.63
C ALA A 82 -15.83 14.82 0.70
N TYR A 83 -14.92 14.65 1.67
CA TYR A 83 -15.19 13.91 2.90
C TYR A 83 -14.84 14.67 4.19
N GLY A 84 -14.29 15.88 4.08
CA GLY A 84 -13.91 16.70 5.23
C GLY A 84 -12.48 16.47 5.75
N GLY A 85 -11.67 15.67 5.08
CA GLY A 85 -10.25 15.45 5.41
C GLY A 85 -9.77 14.03 5.15
N VAL A 86 -8.64 13.65 5.73
CA VAL A 86 -8.06 12.31 5.69
C VAL A 86 -7.75 11.86 7.13
N ASP A 87 -8.22 10.70 7.53
CA ASP A 87 -7.91 10.09 8.83
C ASP A 87 -6.80 9.05 8.71
N ILE A 88 -6.71 8.40 7.54
CA ILE A 88 -5.76 7.31 7.28
C ILE A 88 -5.14 7.49 5.91
N LEU A 89 -3.80 7.56 5.87
CA LEU A 89 -3.03 7.53 4.63
C LEU A 89 -2.40 6.15 4.42
N VAL A 90 -2.58 5.55 3.25
CA VAL A 90 -1.89 4.33 2.84
C VAL A 90 -1.01 4.63 1.62
N ASN A 91 0.29 4.72 1.82
CA ASN A 91 1.28 4.90 0.77
C ASN A 91 1.60 3.55 0.12
N SER A 92 1.00 3.29 -1.06
CA SER A 92 1.15 2.01 -1.78
C SER A 92 1.61 2.17 -3.24
N ALA A 93 1.74 3.39 -3.76
CA ALA A 93 2.20 3.63 -5.12
C ALA A 93 3.62 3.11 -5.35
N VAL A 94 3.81 2.41 -6.45
CA VAL A 94 5.08 1.76 -6.80
C VAL A 94 5.15 1.46 -8.29
N ILE A 95 6.37 1.44 -8.84
CA ILE A 95 6.67 0.75 -10.09
C ILE A 95 7.68 -0.37 -9.83
N PHE A 96 7.59 -1.42 -10.61
CA PHE A 96 8.47 -2.57 -10.50
C PHE A 96 9.32 -2.69 -11.77
N ASN A 97 10.64 -2.43 -11.64
CA ASN A 97 11.61 -2.55 -12.73
C ASN A 97 12.71 -3.51 -12.28
N GLN A 98 12.72 -4.70 -12.87
CA GLN A 98 13.66 -5.78 -12.53
C GLN A 98 15.00 -5.60 -13.23
N LYS A 99 15.79 -4.64 -12.79
CA LYS A 99 17.16 -4.40 -13.29
C LYS A 99 18.17 -4.42 -12.17
N GLY A 100 19.36 -4.95 -12.49
CA GLY A 100 20.54 -4.96 -11.62
C GLY A 100 21.32 -3.65 -11.72
N VAL A 101 22.35 -3.51 -10.86
CA VAL A 101 23.19 -2.31 -10.79
C VAL A 101 23.94 -2.01 -12.11
N LEU A 102 24.24 -3.04 -12.90
CA LEU A 102 24.95 -2.87 -14.17
C LEU A 102 24.01 -2.53 -15.34
N ASP A 103 22.74 -2.85 -15.24
CA ASP A 103 21.76 -2.71 -16.34
C ASP A 103 20.81 -1.52 -16.16
N MET A 104 20.70 -0.99 -14.94
CA MET A 104 19.76 0.08 -14.60
C MET A 104 20.36 1.44 -14.97
N SER A 105 19.68 2.19 -15.81
CA SER A 105 20.07 3.57 -16.10
C SER A 105 19.76 4.50 -14.92
N LEU A 106 20.45 5.64 -14.84
CA LEU A 106 20.19 6.67 -13.83
C LEU A 106 18.73 7.16 -13.89
N ALA A 107 18.16 7.30 -15.09
CA ALA A 107 16.77 7.73 -15.26
C ALA A 107 15.76 6.71 -14.67
N GLU A 108 16.00 5.41 -14.88
CA GLU A 108 15.15 4.34 -14.31
C GLU A 108 15.29 4.25 -12.79
N TRP A 109 16.52 4.36 -12.28
CA TRP A 109 16.79 4.45 -10.85
C TRP A 109 16.04 5.63 -10.22
N THR A 110 16.24 6.84 -10.78
CA THR A 110 15.61 8.06 -10.28
C THR A 110 14.08 7.94 -10.30
N ARG A 111 13.50 7.46 -11.42
CA ARG A 111 12.06 7.28 -11.52
C ARG A 111 11.53 6.31 -10.47
N GLN A 112 12.15 5.15 -10.30
CA GLN A 112 11.69 4.13 -9.35
C GLN A 112 11.81 4.61 -7.91
N THR A 113 12.96 5.20 -7.53
CA THR A 113 13.17 5.72 -6.18
C THR A 113 12.31 6.94 -5.89
N SER A 114 12.08 7.83 -6.86
CA SER A 114 11.18 8.98 -6.69
C SER A 114 9.74 8.55 -6.44
N ILE A 115 9.22 7.57 -7.18
CA ILE A 115 7.85 7.08 -6.93
C ILE A 115 7.74 6.49 -5.52
N ILE A 116 8.72 5.67 -5.11
CA ILE A 116 8.67 4.98 -3.82
C ILE A 116 8.93 5.94 -2.65
N LEU A 117 9.99 6.77 -2.72
CA LEU A 117 10.42 7.60 -1.61
C LEU A 117 9.82 9.01 -1.66
N THR A 118 10.00 9.74 -2.78
CA THR A 118 9.50 11.12 -2.89
C THR A 118 7.98 11.16 -2.87
N GLY A 119 7.32 10.22 -3.57
CA GLY A 119 5.86 10.15 -3.54
C GLY A 119 5.30 9.87 -2.15
N THR A 120 5.91 8.92 -1.40
CA THR A 120 5.56 8.67 -0.01
C THR A 120 5.79 9.89 0.88
N PHE A 121 6.93 10.59 0.71
CA PHE A 121 7.23 11.82 1.45
C PHE A 121 6.20 12.91 1.18
N LEU A 122 5.86 13.18 -0.08
CA LEU A 122 4.90 14.24 -0.44
C LEU A 122 3.51 13.98 0.13
N PHE A 123 2.96 12.79 -0.05
CA PHE A 123 1.66 12.46 0.54
C PHE A 123 1.69 12.50 2.06
N THR A 124 2.74 11.98 2.69
CA THR A 124 2.91 12.05 4.14
C THR A 124 2.94 13.50 4.64
N LYS A 125 3.72 14.37 4.00
CA LYS A 125 3.82 15.79 4.33
C LYS A 125 2.46 16.50 4.30
N TYR A 126 1.75 16.40 3.17
CA TYR A 126 0.52 17.18 2.97
C TYR A 126 -0.68 16.61 3.72
N VAL A 127 -0.75 15.28 3.88
CA VAL A 127 -1.81 14.67 4.71
C VAL A 127 -1.55 14.94 6.19
N ALA A 128 -0.31 14.82 6.68
CA ALA A 128 0.01 15.16 8.07
C ALA A 128 -0.27 16.63 8.36
N GLN A 129 0.12 17.57 7.47
CA GLN A 129 -0.20 18.98 7.62
C GLN A 129 -1.72 19.20 7.72
N GLN A 130 -2.50 18.56 6.84
CA GLN A 130 -3.96 18.66 6.89
C GLN A 130 -4.54 18.10 8.18
N MET A 131 -4.02 16.97 8.71
CA MET A 131 -4.44 16.41 9.99
C MET A 131 -4.15 17.39 11.14
N ILE A 132 -2.96 17.99 11.17
CA ILE A 132 -2.53 18.97 12.18
C ILE A 132 -3.42 20.22 12.16
N ASP A 133 -3.62 20.81 10.98
CA ASP A 133 -4.43 22.02 10.79
C ASP A 133 -5.88 21.81 11.25
N GLN A 134 -6.40 20.61 11.08
CA GLN A 134 -7.75 20.22 11.52
C GLN A 134 -7.81 19.66 12.95
N LYS A 135 -6.66 19.60 13.65
CA LYS A 135 -6.55 18.98 14.99
C LYS A 135 -7.10 17.54 15.01
N ARG A 136 -6.85 16.79 13.95
CA ARG A 136 -7.22 15.37 13.82
C ARG A 136 -6.05 14.49 14.23
N GLN A 137 -6.33 13.51 15.06
CA GLN A 137 -5.46 12.34 15.18
C GLN A 137 -5.56 11.51 13.89
N GLY A 138 -4.46 10.84 13.52
CA GLY A 138 -4.46 10.11 12.27
C GLY A 138 -3.51 8.93 12.23
N ASN A 139 -3.56 8.21 11.11
CA ASN A 139 -2.70 7.05 10.87
C ASN A 139 -2.08 7.12 9.49
N ILE A 140 -0.78 6.86 9.40
CA ILE A 140 -0.05 6.74 8.15
C ILE A 140 0.54 5.34 8.07
N ILE A 141 0.25 4.60 6.99
CA ILE A 141 0.76 3.25 6.77
C ILE A 141 1.52 3.22 5.45
N ASN A 142 2.81 2.87 5.53
CA ASN A 142 3.69 2.73 4.38
C ASN A 142 3.79 1.27 3.96
N ILE A 143 3.46 0.96 2.71
CA ILE A 143 3.57 -0.41 2.18
C ILE A 143 5.02 -0.66 1.74
N ILE A 144 5.70 -1.50 2.50
CA ILE A 144 7.08 -1.91 2.25
C ILE A 144 7.11 -3.12 1.27
N SER A 145 7.93 -4.08 1.54
CA SER A 145 8.06 -5.40 0.90
C SER A 145 9.11 -6.21 1.65
N THR A 146 9.08 -7.53 1.56
CA THR A 146 10.23 -8.37 1.95
C THR A 146 11.53 -7.94 1.26
N ALA A 147 11.46 -7.34 0.06
CA ALA A 147 12.59 -6.73 -0.64
C ALA A 147 13.21 -5.53 0.11
N GLY A 148 12.51 -4.91 1.03
CA GLY A 148 13.07 -3.86 1.90
C GLY A 148 13.93 -4.42 3.06
N HIS A 149 13.84 -5.72 3.32
CA HIS A 149 14.57 -6.42 4.38
C HIS A 149 15.68 -7.33 3.86
N GLN A 150 15.60 -7.71 2.58
CA GLN A 150 16.50 -8.69 1.96
C GLN A 150 16.98 -8.20 0.60
N GLY A 151 18.25 -8.46 0.27
CA GLY A 151 18.77 -8.21 -1.07
C GLY A 151 18.15 -9.18 -2.09
N GLN A 152 17.63 -8.63 -3.18
CA GLN A 152 17.13 -9.41 -4.31
C GLN A 152 17.93 -9.09 -5.57
N PRO A 153 18.58 -10.09 -6.21
CA PRO A 153 19.27 -9.88 -7.47
C PRO A 153 18.36 -9.24 -8.52
N ARG A 154 18.90 -8.34 -9.33
CA ARG A 154 18.18 -7.64 -10.41
C ARG A 154 16.97 -6.83 -9.93
N ASN A 155 17.04 -6.25 -8.72
CA ASN A 155 15.94 -5.46 -8.15
C ASN A 155 16.45 -4.29 -7.31
N VAL A 156 17.60 -3.71 -7.70
CA VAL A 156 18.36 -2.78 -6.85
C VAL A 156 17.57 -1.51 -6.48
N GLY A 157 16.90 -0.87 -7.43
CA GLY A 157 16.13 0.35 -7.17
C GLY A 157 14.92 0.11 -6.26
N TYR A 158 14.22 -1.00 -6.48
CA TYR A 158 13.07 -1.38 -5.66
C TYR A 158 13.48 -1.73 -4.22
N CYS A 159 14.51 -2.59 -4.05
CA CYS A 159 15.02 -2.96 -2.73
C CYS A 159 15.47 -1.73 -1.94
N THR A 160 16.22 -0.82 -2.57
CA THR A 160 16.70 0.42 -1.93
C THR A 160 15.54 1.31 -1.52
N GLY A 161 14.58 1.54 -2.42
CA GLY A 161 13.41 2.35 -2.10
C GLY A 161 12.59 1.78 -0.94
N LYS A 162 12.29 0.47 -0.98
CA LYS A 162 11.52 -0.19 0.08
C LYS A 162 12.26 -0.28 1.41
N SER A 163 13.60 -0.45 1.38
CA SER A 163 14.44 -0.37 2.60
C SER A 163 14.45 1.04 3.19
N GLY A 164 14.55 2.07 2.35
CA GLY A 164 14.49 3.47 2.78
C GLY A 164 13.20 3.81 3.53
N LEU A 165 12.06 3.24 3.10
CA LEU A 165 10.77 3.45 3.77
C LEU A 165 10.72 2.89 5.19
N LEU A 166 11.51 1.88 5.55
CA LEU A 166 11.56 1.36 6.93
C LEU A 166 12.04 2.43 7.91
N ASN A 167 13.15 3.10 7.58
CA ASN A 167 13.67 4.14 8.47
C ASN A 167 12.89 5.46 8.33
N PHE A 168 12.40 5.79 7.15
CA PHE A 168 11.45 6.89 6.95
C PHE A 168 10.24 6.76 7.89
N THR A 169 9.63 5.57 7.98
CA THR A 169 8.51 5.29 8.89
C THR A 169 8.86 5.61 10.35
N ARG A 170 10.03 5.17 10.82
CA ARG A 170 10.49 5.42 12.20
C ARG A 170 10.73 6.90 12.48
N SER A 171 11.42 7.59 11.56
CA SER A 171 11.71 9.02 11.72
C SER A 171 10.45 9.85 11.76
N VAL A 172 9.53 9.64 10.80
CA VAL A 172 8.27 10.38 10.73
C VAL A 172 7.35 10.05 11.90
N ALA A 173 7.38 8.82 12.41
CA ALA A 173 6.63 8.46 13.63
C ALA A 173 7.06 9.31 14.83
N MET A 174 8.36 9.55 14.98
CA MET A 174 8.89 10.40 16.08
C MET A 174 8.57 11.88 15.87
N GLU A 175 8.56 12.36 14.63
CA GLU A 175 8.22 13.76 14.32
C GLU A 175 6.75 14.08 14.54
N LEU A 176 5.86 13.10 14.34
CA LEU A 176 4.41 13.33 14.35
C LEU A 176 3.69 12.88 15.65
N VAL A 177 4.42 12.29 16.60
CA VAL A 177 3.82 11.75 17.84
C VAL A 177 3.12 12.82 18.68
N ASP A 178 3.67 14.04 18.75
CA ASP A 178 3.10 15.14 19.52
C ASP A 178 1.76 15.67 18.95
N TYR A 179 1.48 15.32 17.69
CA TYR A 179 0.21 15.64 17.02
C TYR A 179 -0.83 14.51 17.11
N GLY A 180 -0.51 13.42 17.81
CA GLY A 180 -1.38 12.26 17.90
C GLY A 180 -1.50 11.48 16.57
N ILE A 181 -0.52 11.62 15.67
CA ILE A 181 -0.48 10.90 14.40
C ILE A 181 0.47 9.71 14.54
N ARG A 182 -0.04 8.50 14.31
CA ARG A 182 0.74 7.27 14.34
C ARG A 182 1.23 6.92 12.92
N VAL A 183 2.48 6.50 12.81
CA VAL A 183 3.06 6.13 11.53
C VAL A 183 3.67 4.74 11.64
N ASN A 184 3.16 3.80 10.84
CA ASN A 184 3.62 2.42 10.82
C ASN A 184 3.87 1.95 9.39
N SER A 185 4.47 0.80 9.22
CA SER A 185 4.60 0.15 7.93
C SER A 185 4.02 -1.26 7.93
N LEU A 186 3.69 -1.73 6.73
CA LEU A 186 3.27 -3.09 6.50
C LEU A 186 4.19 -3.70 5.44
N THR A 187 4.76 -4.85 5.75
CA THR A 187 5.63 -5.61 4.85
C THR A 187 4.88 -6.81 4.24
N PRO A 188 4.41 -6.70 3.00
CA PRO A 188 3.95 -7.84 2.20
C PRO A 188 5.12 -8.66 1.66
N THR A 189 4.84 -9.90 1.28
CA THR A 189 5.70 -10.73 0.42
C THR A 189 5.08 -10.88 -0.97
N ALA A 190 5.56 -11.84 -1.76
CA ALA A 190 4.86 -12.26 -2.98
C ALA A 190 3.38 -12.51 -2.66
N THR A 191 2.52 -11.84 -3.40
CA THR A 191 1.08 -11.81 -3.13
C THR A 191 0.35 -12.80 -4.03
N ASP A 192 -0.62 -13.55 -3.50
CA ASP A 192 -1.46 -14.44 -4.30
C ASP A 192 -2.09 -13.66 -5.46
N PRO A 193 -1.82 -14.02 -6.71
CA PRO A 193 -2.31 -13.25 -7.85
C PRO A 193 -3.81 -13.42 -8.12
N ASN A 194 -4.47 -14.44 -7.55
CA ASN A 194 -5.85 -14.78 -7.90
C ASN A 194 -6.84 -13.64 -7.61
N GLU A 195 -6.79 -13.03 -6.42
CA GLU A 195 -7.66 -11.89 -6.12
C GLU A 195 -7.42 -10.71 -7.07
N GLY A 196 -6.17 -10.45 -7.47
CA GLY A 196 -5.82 -9.41 -8.42
C GLY A 196 -6.35 -9.71 -9.83
N ILE A 197 -6.26 -10.95 -10.28
CA ILE A 197 -6.78 -11.42 -11.57
C ILE A 197 -8.30 -11.26 -11.61
N GLU A 198 -9.01 -11.76 -10.61
CA GLU A 198 -10.48 -11.65 -10.50
C GLU A 198 -10.94 -10.19 -10.42
N ARG A 199 -10.20 -9.35 -9.70
CA ARG A 199 -10.48 -7.91 -9.60
C ARG A 199 -10.29 -7.21 -10.94
N ALA A 200 -9.19 -7.47 -11.63
CA ALA A 200 -8.92 -6.91 -12.95
C ALA A 200 -10.02 -7.29 -13.95
N GLU A 201 -10.50 -8.53 -13.92
CA GLU A 201 -11.61 -8.96 -14.74
C GLU A 201 -12.91 -8.21 -14.41
N ARG A 202 -13.25 -8.08 -13.12
CA ARG A 202 -14.42 -7.31 -12.66
C ARG A 202 -14.36 -5.83 -13.02
N TRP A 203 -13.16 -5.27 -13.15
CA TRP A 203 -12.93 -3.88 -13.54
C TRP A 203 -12.86 -3.67 -15.06
N GLY A 204 -13.05 -4.74 -15.86
CA GLY A 204 -12.94 -4.66 -17.31
C GLY A 204 -11.49 -4.53 -17.83
N GLN A 205 -10.52 -4.91 -17.01
CA GLN A 205 -9.07 -4.88 -17.31
C GLN A 205 -8.47 -6.31 -17.26
N PRO A 206 -8.96 -7.27 -18.05
CA PRO A 206 -8.55 -8.66 -17.91
C PRO A 206 -7.06 -8.88 -18.17
N ILE A 207 -6.42 -9.67 -17.33
CA ILE A 207 -5.01 -10.03 -17.47
C ILE A 207 -4.88 -11.14 -18.53
N ARG A 208 -4.31 -10.82 -19.69
CA ARG A 208 -4.20 -11.75 -20.84
C ARG A 208 -3.49 -13.07 -20.52
N ASN A 209 -2.48 -13.04 -19.65
CA ASN A 209 -1.64 -14.18 -19.29
C ASN A 209 -1.82 -14.61 -17.83
N ALA A 210 -3.07 -14.69 -17.34
CA ALA A 210 -3.38 -15.01 -15.95
C ALA A 210 -2.73 -16.33 -15.48
N GLN A 211 -2.71 -17.38 -16.33
CA GLN A 211 -2.08 -18.65 -15.98
C GLN A 211 -0.55 -18.53 -15.85
N GLN A 212 0.09 -17.77 -16.73
CA GLN A 212 1.53 -17.52 -16.63
C GLN A 212 1.85 -16.77 -15.32
N LEU A 213 1.02 -15.80 -14.97
CA LEU A 213 1.17 -15.07 -13.71
C LEU A 213 1.08 -16.01 -12.49
N ARG A 214 0.09 -16.92 -12.46
CA ARG A 214 -0.01 -17.95 -11.40
C ARG A 214 1.25 -18.80 -11.32
N ASN A 215 1.79 -19.25 -12.45
CA ASN A 215 2.99 -20.08 -12.51
C ASN A 215 4.22 -19.36 -11.95
N VAL A 216 4.36 -18.05 -12.19
CA VAL A 216 5.45 -17.22 -11.65
C VAL A 216 5.41 -17.17 -10.12
N PHE A 217 4.22 -17.19 -9.51
CA PHE A 217 4.07 -17.11 -8.05
C PHE A 217 4.12 -18.49 -7.34
N GLU A 218 4.04 -19.60 -8.07
CA GLU A 218 4.06 -20.94 -7.49
C GLU A 218 5.34 -21.27 -6.70
N PRO A 219 6.57 -20.94 -7.15
CA PRO A 219 7.78 -21.14 -6.35
C PRO A 219 7.77 -20.35 -5.05
N PHE A 220 7.20 -19.13 -5.04
CA PHE A 220 7.07 -18.34 -3.82
C PHE A 220 6.09 -19.00 -2.82
N ARG A 221 4.96 -19.53 -3.32
CA ARG A 221 3.99 -20.26 -2.51
C ARG A 221 4.62 -21.49 -1.86
N LYS A 222 5.36 -22.29 -2.64
CA LYS A 222 6.07 -23.47 -2.14
C LYS A 222 7.15 -23.11 -1.12
N GLY A 223 7.87 -21.99 -1.32
CA GLY A 223 8.93 -21.53 -0.43
C GLY A 223 8.45 -20.81 0.84
N ALA A 224 7.19 -20.40 0.91
CA ALA A 224 6.65 -19.72 2.08
C ALA A 224 6.42 -20.70 3.24
N PRO A 225 6.84 -20.36 4.48
CA PRO A 225 6.63 -21.23 5.65
C PRO A 225 5.18 -21.66 5.86
N LEU A 226 4.21 -20.76 5.65
CA LEU A 226 2.78 -21.09 5.77
C LEU A 226 2.21 -21.84 4.55
N ARG A 227 3.02 -22.20 3.54
CA ARG A 227 2.61 -22.93 2.32
C ARG A 227 1.53 -22.23 1.48
N LYS A 228 1.28 -20.99 1.72
CA LYS A 228 0.34 -20.14 0.99
C LYS A 228 0.87 -18.71 0.94
N LEU A 229 0.44 -17.96 -0.06
CA LEU A 229 0.75 -16.53 -0.16
C LEU A 229 -0.37 -15.70 0.48
N PRO A 230 -0.04 -14.57 1.10
CA PRO A 230 -1.05 -13.62 1.52
C PRO A 230 -1.71 -12.99 0.29
N SER A 231 -2.96 -12.57 0.44
CA SER A 231 -3.71 -11.82 -0.55
C SER A 231 -3.95 -10.37 -0.07
N PRO A 232 -4.38 -9.46 -0.94
CA PRO A 232 -4.70 -8.08 -0.57
C PRO A 232 -5.68 -7.96 0.62
N ARG A 233 -6.59 -8.91 0.77
CA ARG A 233 -7.50 -8.97 1.92
C ARG A 233 -6.78 -9.14 3.26
N HIS A 234 -5.68 -9.89 3.32
CA HIS A 234 -4.87 -10.01 4.54
C HIS A 234 -4.20 -8.70 4.90
N TYR A 235 -3.73 -7.94 3.90
CA TYR A 235 -3.15 -6.62 4.10
C TYR A 235 -4.19 -5.61 4.58
N ALA A 236 -5.39 -5.61 3.98
CA ALA A 236 -6.49 -4.74 4.42
C ALA A 236 -6.87 -4.98 5.89
N LYS A 237 -6.92 -6.25 6.34
CA LYS A 237 -7.17 -6.60 7.75
C LYS A 237 -6.08 -6.08 8.69
N ALA A 238 -4.81 -6.23 8.29
CA ALA A 238 -3.68 -5.74 9.07
C ALA A 238 -3.65 -4.20 9.15
N ILE A 239 -3.97 -3.52 8.03
CA ILE A 239 -4.09 -2.06 7.99
C ILE A 239 -5.26 -1.60 8.85
N ALA A 240 -6.42 -2.26 8.77
CA ALA A 240 -7.58 -1.93 9.60
C ALA A 240 -7.26 -2.06 11.09
N PHE A 241 -6.47 -3.06 11.50
CA PHE A 241 -5.96 -3.18 12.87
C PHE A 241 -5.04 -2.01 13.22
N LEU A 242 -3.99 -1.75 12.43
CA LEU A 242 -3.04 -0.65 12.69
C LEU A 242 -3.72 0.73 12.74
N ALA A 243 -4.79 0.92 11.97
CA ALA A 243 -5.53 2.17 11.89
C ALA A 243 -6.64 2.31 12.92
N SER A 244 -6.98 1.26 13.64
CA SER A 244 -7.99 1.27 14.70
C SER A 244 -7.42 1.63 16.08
N ASP A 245 -8.29 1.81 17.04
CA ASP A 245 -7.94 2.06 18.45
C ASP A 245 -7.31 0.82 19.11
N ASP A 246 -7.51 -0.39 18.56
CA ASP A 246 -6.82 -1.62 19.02
C ASP A 246 -5.29 -1.50 18.92
N ALA A 247 -4.78 -0.55 18.12
CA ALA A 247 -3.35 -0.29 17.91
C ALA A 247 -2.91 1.09 18.43
N GLU A 248 -3.63 1.69 19.37
CA GLU A 248 -3.36 3.05 19.87
C GLU A 248 -1.93 3.25 20.41
N MET A 249 -1.31 2.20 20.95
CA MET A 249 0.06 2.23 21.48
C MET A 249 1.12 1.75 20.47
N ILE A 250 0.75 1.63 19.18
CA ILE A 250 1.67 1.14 18.13
C ILE A 250 2.00 2.28 17.16
N THR A 251 3.27 2.72 17.17
CA THR A 251 3.84 3.66 16.20
C THR A 251 5.31 3.33 15.91
N GLY A 252 5.82 3.65 14.72
CA GLY A 252 7.20 3.36 14.29
C GLY A 252 7.48 1.88 13.99
N MET A 253 6.46 1.02 13.98
CA MET A 253 6.57 -0.43 13.82
C MET A 253 6.41 -0.85 12.35
N ASP A 254 7.05 -1.97 11.99
CA ASP A 254 6.81 -2.69 10.74
C ASP A 254 6.06 -4.00 11.00
N LEU A 255 4.81 -4.08 10.53
CA LEU A 255 3.99 -5.28 10.64
C LEU A 255 4.18 -6.16 9.41
N ARG A 256 4.76 -7.34 9.61
CA ARG A 256 5.00 -8.31 8.53
C ARG A 256 3.78 -9.17 8.29
N VAL A 257 3.28 -9.15 7.07
CA VAL A 257 2.21 -10.06 6.58
C VAL A 257 2.78 -10.83 5.40
N ASP A 258 3.75 -11.68 5.68
CA ASP A 258 4.68 -12.26 4.72
C ASP A 258 4.71 -13.80 4.72
N ALA A 259 3.74 -14.43 5.35
CA ALA A 259 3.67 -15.89 5.50
C ALA A 259 4.93 -16.52 6.13
N GLY A 260 5.67 -15.75 6.95
CA GLY A 260 6.89 -16.20 7.63
C GLY A 260 8.17 -16.09 6.78
N THR A 261 8.10 -15.48 5.61
CA THR A 261 9.20 -15.45 4.65
C THR A 261 10.48 -14.84 5.21
N ILE A 262 10.41 -13.73 5.95
CA ILE A 262 11.59 -13.09 6.56
C ILE A 262 12.08 -13.83 7.79
N ALA A 263 11.18 -14.43 8.56
CA ALA A 263 11.52 -15.17 9.78
C ALA A 263 12.18 -16.53 9.49
N ARG A 264 12.12 -16.99 8.24
CA ARG A 264 12.63 -18.30 7.84
C ARG A 264 14.14 -18.38 8.06
N TYR A 265 14.56 -19.42 8.79
CA TYR A 265 15.98 -19.77 8.88
C TYR A 265 16.50 -20.21 7.49
N TRP A 266 17.67 -19.74 7.10
CA TRP A 266 18.20 -19.93 5.74
C TRP A 266 18.32 -21.40 5.29
N ALA A 267 18.69 -22.30 6.22
CA ALA A 267 18.83 -23.73 5.93
C ALA A 267 17.51 -24.51 6.02
N TRP A 268 16.41 -23.89 6.49
CA TRP A 268 15.13 -24.55 6.54
C TRP A 268 14.49 -24.59 5.16
N THR A 269 14.14 -25.79 4.72
CA THR A 269 13.35 -25.99 3.49
C THR A 269 12.01 -26.60 3.86
N PRO A 270 10.93 -26.17 3.19
CA PRO A 270 9.66 -26.85 3.37
C PRO A 270 9.79 -28.32 2.99
N GLU A 271 9.31 -29.23 3.82
CA GLU A 271 9.08 -30.62 3.42
C GLU A 271 7.98 -30.67 2.34
N ASN A 272 8.15 -31.52 1.34
CA ASN A 272 7.24 -31.64 0.20
C ASN A 272 5.86 -32.17 0.60
#